data_a132bc2a13c50fb900d43b2e4655af75
#
_entry.id   a132bc2a13c50fb900d43b2e4655af75
#
_cell.length_a   1.000
_cell.length_b   1.000
_cell.length_c   1.000
_cell.angle_alpha   90.00
_cell.angle_beta   90.00
_cell.angle_gamma   90.00
#
_symmetry.space_group_name_H-M   'P 1'
#
loop_
_entity.id
_entity.type
_entity.pdbx_description
1 polymer ?
#
loop_
_entity_poly.entity_id
_entity_poly.type
_entity_poly.pdbx_seq_one_letter_code
_entity_poly.pdbx_strand_id
1 'polypeptide(L)'
;MTPLELQIQTLPDNPGVYQYYDKDNKILYVGKAKNLKKRVQSYFTKNHENYKTSVLVKKIVTIKHIVVPTETDALLLENNLIKTLQPRYNVLLRDDKTYPWICIKKEAFPRVFSTRKMIKDGSEYFGPYTSFKTVNTLLELIRELYPLRTCNFDLSQANIRAEKYKVCLEYHIGNCKGG
;
A
#
# COMPACT_ATOMS: atom_id res chain seq x y z
N MET A 1 28.91 7.36 -25.32
CA MET A 1 28.04 7.09 -24.14
C MET A 1 26.78 7.90 -24.30
N THR A 2 25.64 7.26 -24.35
CA THR A 2 24.34 7.94 -24.45
C THR A 2 23.94 8.56 -23.11
N PRO A 3 23.06 9.57 -23.09
CA PRO A 3 22.54 10.14 -21.84
C PRO A 3 21.90 9.09 -20.93
N LEU A 4 21.26 8.06 -21.50
CA LEU A 4 20.65 6.97 -20.76
C LEU A 4 21.71 6.05 -20.11
N GLU A 5 22.79 5.74 -20.83
CA GLU A 5 23.91 4.95 -20.27
C GLU A 5 24.56 5.66 -19.08
N LEU A 6 24.72 6.98 -19.17
CA LEU A 6 25.24 7.78 -18.05
C LEU A 6 24.30 7.72 -16.84
N GLN A 7 22.98 7.86 -17.04
CA GLN A 7 22.01 7.71 -15.97
C GLN A 7 22.09 6.34 -15.28
N ILE A 8 22.24 5.26 -16.05
CA ILE A 8 22.35 3.89 -15.51
C ILE A 8 23.63 3.73 -14.68
N GLN A 9 24.75 4.29 -15.11
CA GLN A 9 26.03 4.18 -14.43
C GLN A 9 26.07 4.97 -13.10
N THR A 10 25.37 6.11 -13.04
CA THR A 10 25.31 7.00 -11.87
C THR A 10 24.27 6.59 -10.84
N LEU A 11 23.47 5.54 -11.07
CA LEU A 11 22.53 5.04 -10.11
C LEU A 11 23.22 4.54 -8.83
N PRO A 12 22.64 4.81 -7.64
CA PRO A 12 23.17 4.33 -6.37
C PRO A 12 22.92 2.85 -6.16
N ASP A 13 23.73 2.22 -5.30
CA ASP A 13 23.58 0.81 -4.89
C ASP A 13 22.57 0.59 -3.75
N ASN A 14 21.81 1.62 -3.39
CA ASN A 14 20.82 1.62 -2.32
C ASN A 14 19.49 0.99 -2.73
N PRO A 15 18.65 0.59 -1.75
CA PRO A 15 17.25 0.28 -1.98
C PRO A 15 16.47 1.50 -2.49
N GLY A 16 15.46 1.26 -3.32
CA GLY A 16 14.65 2.35 -3.84
C GLY A 16 13.65 1.96 -4.91
N VAL A 17 13.06 2.99 -5.50
CA VAL A 17 12.10 2.85 -6.60
C VAL A 17 12.66 3.57 -7.82
N TYR A 18 12.59 2.91 -8.98
CA TYR A 18 12.95 3.48 -10.28
C TYR A 18 11.71 3.64 -11.14
N GLN A 19 11.76 4.65 -12.01
CA GLN A 19 10.68 5.05 -12.90
C GLN A 19 11.22 5.22 -14.31
N TYR A 20 10.58 4.61 -15.30
CA TYR A 20 10.95 4.71 -16.70
C TYR A 20 10.02 5.65 -17.45
N TYR A 21 10.58 6.53 -18.23
CA TYR A 21 9.87 7.52 -19.03
C TYR A 21 10.24 7.40 -20.51
N ASP A 22 9.27 7.69 -21.38
CA ASP A 22 9.47 7.80 -22.82
C ASP A 22 9.96 9.21 -23.25
N LYS A 23 10.11 9.37 -24.56
CA LYS A 23 10.51 10.65 -25.19
C LYS A 23 9.57 11.83 -24.90
N ASP A 24 8.30 11.56 -24.64
CA ASP A 24 7.25 12.53 -24.34
C ASP A 24 7.10 12.77 -22.83
N ASN A 25 8.09 12.34 -22.03
CA ASN A 25 8.09 12.39 -20.56
C ASN A 25 6.87 11.69 -19.92
N LYS A 26 6.29 10.73 -20.61
CA LYS A 26 5.21 9.90 -20.09
C LYS A 26 5.76 8.70 -19.35
N ILE A 27 5.21 8.43 -18.16
CA ILE A 27 5.65 7.30 -17.36
C ILE A 27 5.26 5.97 -18.02
N LEU A 28 6.24 5.08 -18.16
CA LEU A 28 6.06 3.76 -18.73
C LEU A 28 5.94 2.68 -17.66
N TYR A 29 6.81 2.75 -16.66
CA TYR A 29 6.94 1.70 -15.65
C TYR A 29 7.50 2.26 -14.33
N VAL A 30 7.05 1.69 -13.23
CA VAL A 30 7.59 1.89 -11.87
C VAL A 30 8.02 0.54 -11.33
N GLY A 31 9.17 0.44 -10.69
CA GLY A 31 9.62 -0.79 -10.07
C GLY A 31 10.49 -0.56 -8.84
N LYS A 32 10.40 -1.46 -7.87
CA LYS A 32 11.27 -1.46 -6.69
C LYS A 32 12.57 -2.21 -6.93
N ALA A 33 13.60 -1.86 -6.17
CA ALA A 33 14.87 -2.54 -6.14
C ALA A 33 15.45 -2.58 -4.73
N LYS A 34 16.09 -3.69 -4.37
CA LYS A 34 16.99 -3.78 -3.22
C LYS A 34 18.34 -3.07 -3.51
N ASN A 35 18.73 -3.04 -4.78
CA ASN A 35 19.88 -2.33 -5.30
C ASN A 35 19.46 -1.72 -6.65
N LEU A 36 19.31 -0.40 -6.68
CA LEU A 36 18.82 0.33 -7.84
C LEU A 36 19.70 0.12 -9.07
N LYS A 37 21.01 0.27 -8.92
CA LYS A 37 21.99 0.13 -10.03
C LYS A 37 21.93 -1.27 -10.66
N LYS A 38 22.09 -2.32 -9.85
CA LYS A 38 22.07 -3.72 -10.35
C LYS A 38 20.74 -4.06 -11.01
N ARG A 39 19.64 -3.63 -10.41
CA ARG A 39 18.29 -3.91 -10.92
C ARG A 39 18.05 -3.23 -12.27
N VAL A 40 18.35 -1.95 -12.37
CA VAL A 40 18.16 -1.20 -13.61
C VAL A 40 19.09 -1.72 -14.71
N GLN A 41 20.37 -1.92 -14.43
CA GLN A 41 21.31 -2.50 -15.39
C GLN A 41 20.81 -3.82 -15.98
N SER A 42 20.18 -4.68 -15.17
CA SER A 42 19.66 -5.96 -15.63
C SER A 42 18.60 -5.87 -16.73
N TYR A 43 17.92 -4.72 -16.89
CA TYR A 43 17.00 -4.50 -17.99
C TYR A 43 17.71 -4.22 -19.32
N PHE A 44 18.94 -3.71 -19.29
CA PHE A 44 19.68 -3.31 -20.49
C PHE A 44 20.76 -4.30 -20.90
N THR A 45 21.13 -5.23 -20.01
CA THR A 45 22.20 -6.23 -20.27
C THR A 45 21.66 -7.60 -20.62
N LYS A 46 20.41 -7.93 -20.27
CA LYS A 46 19.82 -9.25 -20.53
C LYS A 46 19.03 -9.27 -21.85
N ASN A 47 19.19 -10.33 -22.62
CA ASN A 47 18.22 -10.64 -23.68
C ASN A 47 16.89 -11.00 -23.03
N HIS A 48 15.87 -10.19 -23.27
CA HIS A 48 14.54 -10.40 -22.70
C HIS A 48 13.77 -11.40 -23.55
N GLU A 49 13.53 -12.60 -23.03
CA GLU A 49 12.63 -13.60 -23.62
C GLU A 49 11.17 -13.08 -23.68
N ASN A 50 10.81 -12.18 -22.76
CA ASN A 50 9.47 -11.61 -22.73
C ASN A 50 9.37 -10.40 -23.67
N TYR A 51 8.54 -10.55 -24.72
CA TYR A 51 8.26 -9.51 -25.71
C TYR A 51 7.84 -8.16 -25.09
N LYS A 52 7.01 -8.17 -24.03
CA LYS A 52 6.55 -6.94 -23.35
C LYS A 52 7.73 -6.17 -22.73
N THR A 53 8.68 -6.87 -22.12
CA THR A 53 9.87 -6.25 -21.53
C THR A 53 10.79 -5.69 -22.60
N SER A 54 10.97 -6.39 -23.69
CA SER A 54 11.76 -5.93 -24.84
C SER A 54 11.18 -4.65 -25.45
N VAL A 55 9.85 -4.58 -25.61
CA VAL A 55 9.16 -3.37 -26.09
C VAL A 55 9.26 -2.22 -25.11
N LEU A 56 9.17 -2.48 -23.80
CA LEU A 56 9.36 -1.48 -22.76
C LEU A 56 10.75 -0.86 -22.85
N VAL A 57 11.80 -1.70 -22.83
CA VAL A 57 13.21 -1.25 -22.83
C VAL A 57 13.52 -0.35 -24.03
N LYS A 58 13.01 -0.68 -25.21
CA LYS A 58 13.19 0.15 -26.43
C LYS A 58 12.57 1.54 -26.35
N LYS A 59 11.62 1.75 -25.47
CA LYS A 59 10.91 3.04 -25.31
C LYS A 59 11.48 3.92 -24.21
N ILE A 60 12.35 3.38 -23.35
CA ILE A 60 12.94 4.14 -22.23
C ILE A 60 13.93 5.15 -22.76
N VAL A 61 13.70 6.41 -22.41
CA VAL A 61 14.61 7.53 -22.73
C VAL A 61 15.18 8.13 -21.44
N THR A 62 14.40 8.14 -20.35
CA THR A 62 14.81 8.75 -19.08
C THR A 62 14.49 7.81 -17.91
N ILE A 63 15.40 7.79 -16.93
CA ILE A 63 15.25 7.05 -15.68
C ILE A 63 15.25 8.06 -14.53
N LYS A 64 14.22 8.01 -13.69
CA LYS A 64 14.21 8.69 -12.39
C LYS A 64 14.26 7.65 -11.29
N HIS A 65 14.80 8.00 -10.12
CA HIS A 65 14.85 7.09 -8.97
C HIS A 65 14.63 7.84 -7.66
N ILE A 66 14.18 7.13 -6.66
CA ILE A 66 14.00 7.60 -5.29
C ILE A 66 14.66 6.56 -4.38
N VAL A 67 15.65 6.99 -3.62
CA VAL A 67 16.32 6.15 -2.61
C VAL A 67 15.47 6.13 -1.35
N VAL A 68 15.36 4.97 -0.73
CA VAL A 68 14.67 4.78 0.55
C VAL A 68 15.52 3.94 1.50
N PRO A 69 15.28 4.01 2.82
CA PRO A 69 16.11 3.31 3.81
C PRO A 69 16.03 1.78 3.70
N THR A 70 14.84 1.22 3.41
CA THR A 70 14.62 -0.23 3.44
C THR A 70 13.93 -0.75 2.17
N GLU A 71 14.03 -2.06 1.94
CA GLU A 71 13.28 -2.73 0.87
C GLU A 71 11.76 -2.67 1.10
N THR A 72 11.32 -2.65 2.34
CA THR A 72 9.91 -2.49 2.72
C THR A 72 9.39 -1.11 2.31
N ASP A 73 10.15 -0.05 2.55
CA ASP A 73 9.79 1.30 2.12
C ASP A 73 9.74 1.39 0.59
N ALA A 74 10.68 0.73 -0.10
CA ALA A 74 10.65 0.65 -1.56
C ALA A 74 9.37 -0.03 -2.08
N LEU A 75 8.91 -1.10 -1.42
CA LEU A 75 7.68 -1.81 -1.78
C LEU A 75 6.44 -0.92 -1.59
N LEU A 76 6.35 -0.20 -0.48
CA LEU A 76 5.25 0.71 -0.20
C LEU A 76 5.21 1.88 -1.18
N LEU A 77 6.38 2.46 -1.44
CA LEU A 77 6.52 3.58 -2.38
C LEU A 77 6.18 3.17 -3.81
N GLU A 78 6.67 2.00 -4.28
CA GLU A 78 6.32 1.43 -5.59
C GLU A 78 4.79 1.32 -5.75
N ASN A 79 4.12 0.72 -4.76
CA ASN A 79 2.67 0.54 -4.79
C ASN A 79 1.91 1.88 -4.85
N ASN A 80 2.33 2.87 -4.06
CA ASN A 80 1.73 4.20 -4.07
C ASN A 80 1.93 4.91 -5.42
N LEU A 81 3.15 4.86 -5.96
CA LEU A 81 3.46 5.47 -7.25
C LEU A 81 2.70 4.80 -8.40
N ILE A 82 2.56 3.47 -8.39
CA ILE A 82 1.78 2.76 -9.42
C ILE A 82 0.30 3.17 -9.35
N LYS A 83 -0.28 3.30 -8.16
CA LYS A 83 -1.66 3.74 -7.98
C LYS A 83 -1.89 5.18 -8.42
N THR A 84 -0.96 6.06 -8.11
CA THR A 84 -1.07 7.49 -8.45
C THR A 84 -0.81 7.75 -9.92
N LEU A 85 0.26 7.16 -10.48
CA LEU A 85 0.75 7.46 -11.82
C LEU A 85 0.17 6.55 -12.90
N GLN A 86 -0.43 5.42 -12.53
CA GLN A 86 -1.05 4.45 -13.44
C GLN A 86 -0.18 4.08 -14.67
N PRO A 87 1.09 3.63 -14.49
CA PRO A 87 2.01 3.42 -15.60
C PRO A 87 1.52 2.28 -16.50
N ARG A 88 1.66 2.48 -17.81
CA ARG A 88 1.13 1.57 -18.85
C ARG A 88 1.59 0.12 -18.71
N TYR A 89 2.84 -0.10 -18.27
CA TYR A 89 3.45 -1.44 -18.22
C TYR A 89 3.36 -2.14 -16.84
N ASN A 90 2.78 -1.49 -15.82
CA ASN A 90 2.53 -2.09 -14.50
C ASN A 90 1.16 -2.80 -14.44
N VAL A 91 0.80 -3.58 -15.46
CA VAL A 91 -0.53 -4.17 -15.62
C VAL A 91 -0.97 -5.02 -14.41
N LEU A 92 -0.04 -5.74 -13.78
CA LEU A 92 -0.33 -6.66 -12.67
C LEU A 92 -0.61 -5.95 -11.32
N LEU A 93 -0.21 -4.68 -11.17
CA LEU A 93 -0.39 -3.93 -9.93
C LEU A 93 -1.48 -2.85 -10.02
N ARG A 94 -2.11 -2.70 -11.18
CA ARG A 94 -3.24 -1.78 -11.37
C ARG A 94 -4.47 -2.23 -10.60
N ASP A 95 -4.66 -3.54 -10.49
CA ASP A 95 -5.95 -4.13 -10.16
C ASP A 95 -6.02 -4.64 -8.76
N ASP A 96 -5.40 -4.48 -7.73
CA ASP A 96 -5.90 -5.04 -6.45
C ASP A 96 -4.96 -5.25 -5.27
N LYS A 97 -3.71 -4.96 -5.36
CA LYS A 97 -2.91 -5.10 -4.14
C LYS A 97 -2.94 -3.81 -3.31
N THR A 98 -4.09 -3.55 -2.73
CA THR A 98 -4.18 -2.57 -1.64
C THR A 98 -3.64 -3.20 -0.38
N TYR A 99 -2.59 -2.61 0.19
CA TYR A 99 -2.11 -2.99 1.52
C TYR A 99 -3.16 -2.68 2.58
N PRO A 100 -3.27 -3.51 3.63
CA PRO A 100 -4.22 -3.27 4.71
C PRO A 100 -3.79 -2.09 5.58
N TRP A 101 -4.80 -1.41 6.09
CA TRP A 101 -4.72 -0.35 7.09
C TRP A 101 -5.46 -0.79 8.35
N ILE A 102 -5.09 -0.26 9.50
CA ILE A 102 -5.93 -0.27 10.69
C ILE A 102 -6.74 1.02 10.67
N CYS A 103 -8.05 0.91 10.78
CA CYS A 103 -8.98 2.03 10.80
C CYS A 103 -9.58 2.16 12.19
N ILE A 104 -9.52 3.38 12.76
CA ILE A 104 -10.35 3.80 13.89
C ILE A 104 -11.52 4.57 13.31
N LYS A 105 -12.71 3.97 13.36
CA LYS A 105 -13.91 4.55 12.74
C LYS A 105 -14.40 5.75 13.54
N LYS A 106 -14.68 6.86 12.85
CA LYS A 106 -15.32 8.05 13.47
C LYS A 106 -16.81 7.80 13.63
N GLU A 107 -17.19 7.32 14.78
CA GLU A 107 -18.58 7.06 15.19
C GLU A 107 -18.71 7.21 16.72
N ALA A 108 -19.92 7.25 17.25
CA ALA A 108 -20.18 7.49 18.68
C ALA A 108 -19.46 6.48 19.59
N PHE A 109 -19.39 5.22 19.15
CA PHE A 109 -18.62 4.15 19.80
C PHE A 109 -17.60 3.60 18.79
N PRO A 110 -16.36 4.13 18.76
CA PRO A 110 -15.38 3.81 17.73
C PRO A 110 -15.08 2.32 17.64
N ARG A 111 -15.07 1.80 16.41
CA ARG A 111 -14.56 0.45 16.10
C ARG A 111 -13.16 0.53 15.56
N VAL A 112 -12.35 -0.49 15.87
CA VAL A 112 -11.01 -0.67 15.32
C VAL A 112 -10.98 -1.96 14.48
N PHE A 113 -10.65 -1.84 13.20
CA PHE A 113 -10.67 -2.96 12.26
C PHE A 113 -9.69 -2.77 11.11
N SER A 114 -9.37 -3.86 10.40
CA SER A 114 -8.57 -3.79 9.18
C SER A 114 -9.41 -3.41 7.97
N THR A 115 -8.86 -2.58 7.11
CA THR A 115 -9.50 -2.22 5.84
C THR A 115 -8.46 -2.04 4.74
N ARG A 116 -8.86 -2.24 3.50
CA ARG A 116 -8.05 -1.91 2.31
C ARG A 116 -8.52 -0.63 1.62
N LYS A 117 -9.63 -0.07 2.08
CA LYS A 117 -10.21 1.16 1.50
C LYS A 117 -10.12 2.29 2.54
N MET A 118 -9.63 3.43 2.11
CA MET A 118 -9.69 4.67 2.89
C MET A 118 -10.91 5.46 2.44
N ILE A 119 -11.74 5.88 3.41
CA ILE A 119 -12.93 6.68 3.19
C ILE A 119 -12.70 8.04 3.85
N LYS A 120 -12.98 9.12 3.14
CA LYS A 120 -12.87 10.48 3.69
C LYS A 120 -14.10 10.84 4.52
N ASP A 121 -14.28 10.18 5.66
CA ASP A 121 -15.38 10.38 6.59
C ASP A 121 -14.92 10.88 7.96
N GLY A 122 -13.64 11.26 8.07
CA GLY A 122 -13.01 11.71 9.30
C GLY A 122 -12.51 10.57 10.19
N SER A 123 -12.59 9.30 9.76
CA SER A 123 -11.95 8.17 10.44
C SER A 123 -10.43 8.26 10.33
N GLU A 124 -9.72 7.72 11.32
CA GLU A 124 -8.27 7.67 11.35
C GLU A 124 -7.75 6.36 10.75
N TYR A 125 -6.65 6.45 9.98
CA TYR A 125 -6.06 5.31 9.30
C TYR A 125 -4.58 5.20 9.61
N PHE A 126 -4.15 4.04 10.08
CA PHE A 126 -2.76 3.71 10.41
C PHE A 126 -2.22 2.68 9.44
N GLY A 127 -1.06 2.94 8.86
CA GLY A 127 -0.45 2.09 7.84
C GLY A 127 0.08 2.88 6.64
N PRO A 128 0.21 2.27 5.46
CA PRO A 128 -0.15 0.87 5.13
C PRO A 128 0.81 -0.17 5.70
N TYR A 129 0.29 -1.37 6.00
CA TYR A 129 1.09 -2.52 6.43
C TYR A 129 1.35 -3.47 5.27
N THR A 130 2.54 -4.04 5.21
CA THR A 130 2.94 -4.97 4.12
C THR A 130 2.35 -6.37 4.28
N SER A 131 1.93 -6.73 5.50
CA SER A 131 1.41 -8.05 5.85
C SER A 131 0.07 -7.96 6.57
N PHE A 132 -0.91 -8.71 6.09
CA PHE A 132 -2.21 -8.86 6.76
C PHE A 132 -2.06 -9.59 8.11
N LYS A 133 -1.10 -10.53 8.20
CA LYS A 133 -0.79 -11.22 9.46
C LYS A 133 -0.37 -10.24 10.55
N THR A 134 0.52 -9.29 10.22
CA THR A 134 0.94 -8.24 11.16
C THR A 134 -0.25 -7.39 11.65
N VAL A 135 -1.14 -7.00 10.74
CA VAL A 135 -2.35 -6.24 11.10
C VAL A 135 -3.25 -7.03 12.05
N ASN A 136 -3.47 -8.32 11.79
CA ASN A 136 -4.30 -9.16 12.65
C ASN A 136 -3.69 -9.30 14.04
N THR A 137 -2.37 -9.58 14.14
CA THR A 137 -1.69 -9.66 15.43
C THR A 137 -1.80 -8.37 16.23
N LEU A 138 -1.67 -7.20 15.56
CA LEU A 138 -1.87 -5.90 16.22
C LEU A 138 -3.32 -5.70 16.69
N LEU A 139 -4.30 -6.10 15.88
CA LEU A 139 -5.72 -6.00 16.24
C LEU A 139 -6.09 -6.96 17.39
N GLU A 140 -5.51 -8.15 17.45
CA GLU A 140 -5.64 -9.08 18.55
C GLU A 140 -5.10 -8.46 19.85
N LEU A 141 -3.88 -7.93 19.82
CA LEU A 141 -3.28 -7.23 20.96
C LEU A 141 -4.14 -6.05 21.44
N ILE A 142 -4.63 -5.22 20.49
CA ILE A 142 -5.51 -4.10 20.83
C ILE A 142 -6.80 -4.57 21.51
N ARG A 143 -7.39 -5.69 21.08
CA ARG A 143 -8.60 -6.25 21.69
C ARG A 143 -8.36 -6.84 23.07
N GLU A 144 -7.18 -7.42 23.30
CA GLU A 144 -6.78 -7.90 24.63
C GLU A 144 -6.61 -6.75 25.63
N LEU A 145 -6.05 -5.62 25.16
CA LEU A 145 -5.82 -4.45 26.01
C LEU A 145 -7.07 -3.58 26.22
N TYR A 146 -7.95 -3.54 25.24
CA TYR A 146 -9.14 -2.67 25.23
C TYR A 146 -10.37 -3.44 24.82
N PRO A 147 -11.44 -3.47 25.64
CA PRO A 147 -12.69 -4.14 25.33
C PRO A 147 -13.51 -3.33 24.31
N LEU A 148 -13.05 -3.37 23.05
CA LEU A 148 -13.64 -2.65 21.94
C LEU A 148 -14.76 -3.45 21.29
N ARG A 149 -15.83 -2.75 20.88
CA ARG A 149 -16.92 -3.39 20.17
C ARG A 149 -16.49 -3.91 18.79
N THR A 150 -17.05 -5.05 18.41
CA THR A 150 -16.86 -5.67 17.09
C THR A 150 -18.12 -5.60 16.21
N CYS A 151 -19.29 -5.35 16.83
CA CYS A 151 -20.59 -5.31 16.14
C CYS A 151 -20.71 -4.12 15.17
N ASN A 152 -21.53 -4.31 14.12
CA ASN A 152 -21.79 -3.28 13.09
C ASN A 152 -23.08 -2.47 13.35
N PHE A 153 -23.59 -2.48 14.58
CA PHE A 153 -24.81 -1.73 14.91
C PHE A 153 -24.57 -0.23 14.82
N ASP A 154 -25.57 0.49 14.31
CA ASP A 154 -25.59 1.94 14.37
C ASP A 154 -26.04 2.38 15.77
N LEU A 155 -25.05 2.64 16.64
CA LEU A 155 -25.25 3.09 18.02
C LEU A 155 -25.37 4.62 18.09
N SER A 156 -26.19 5.20 17.21
CA SER A 156 -26.59 6.60 17.31
C SER A 156 -27.48 6.82 18.53
N GLN A 157 -27.49 8.04 19.10
CA GLN A 157 -28.31 8.40 20.24
C GLN A 157 -29.81 8.06 20.02
N ALA A 158 -30.30 8.21 18.79
CA ALA A 158 -31.67 7.87 18.43
C ALA A 158 -31.97 6.37 18.57
N ASN A 159 -31.06 5.53 18.06
CA ASN A 159 -31.20 4.07 18.10
C ASN A 159 -31.03 3.52 19.52
N ILE A 160 -30.15 4.14 20.34
CA ILE A 160 -29.96 3.76 21.73
C ILE A 160 -31.23 4.10 22.55
N ARG A 161 -31.80 5.32 22.40
CA ARG A 161 -33.04 5.72 23.08
C ARG A 161 -34.24 4.87 22.68
N ALA A 162 -34.24 4.38 21.41
CA ALA A 162 -35.29 3.50 20.91
C ALA A 162 -35.08 2.02 21.31
N GLU A 163 -34.04 1.70 22.09
CA GLU A 163 -33.69 0.33 22.49
C GLU A 163 -33.65 -0.66 21.31
N LYS A 164 -33.19 -0.16 20.13
CA LYS A 164 -33.26 -0.88 18.87
C LYS A 164 -32.45 -2.19 18.86
N TYR A 165 -31.36 -2.22 19.63
CA TYR A 165 -30.45 -3.36 19.70
C TYR A 165 -30.36 -3.91 21.12
N LYS A 166 -30.31 -5.23 21.24
CA LYS A 166 -29.98 -5.91 22.50
C LYS A 166 -28.48 -6.09 22.63
N VAL A 167 -27.99 -6.18 23.86
CA VAL A 167 -26.59 -6.53 24.15
C VAL A 167 -26.24 -7.89 23.54
N CYS A 168 -25.05 -7.95 22.93
CA CYS A 168 -24.59 -9.14 22.22
C CYS A 168 -23.73 -10.05 23.11
N LEU A 169 -23.38 -11.24 22.61
CA LEU A 169 -22.55 -12.19 23.33
C LEU A 169 -21.21 -11.59 23.80
N GLU A 170 -20.58 -10.75 22.98
CA GLU A 170 -19.29 -10.09 23.29
C GLU A 170 -19.36 -9.24 24.58
N TYR A 171 -20.51 -8.65 24.87
CA TYR A 171 -20.76 -7.94 26.12
C TYR A 171 -20.81 -8.93 27.31
N HIS A 172 -21.55 -10.04 27.17
CA HIS A 172 -21.72 -11.02 28.25
C HIS A 172 -20.43 -11.75 28.63
N ILE A 173 -19.50 -11.92 27.67
CA ILE A 173 -18.19 -12.54 27.92
C ILE A 173 -17.08 -11.52 28.25
N GLY A 174 -17.44 -10.23 28.40
CA GLY A 174 -16.50 -9.20 28.84
C GLY A 174 -15.59 -8.61 27.75
N ASN A 175 -15.74 -9.01 26.49
CA ASN A 175 -14.94 -8.51 25.37
C ASN A 175 -15.36 -7.11 24.89
N CYS A 176 -16.51 -6.62 25.32
CA CYS A 176 -17.06 -5.30 24.99
C CYS A 176 -17.75 -4.70 26.19
N LYS A 177 -17.66 -3.37 26.37
CA LYS A 177 -18.34 -2.65 27.49
C LYS A 177 -19.85 -2.44 27.29
N GLY A 178 -20.38 -2.83 26.15
CA GLY A 178 -21.71 -2.43 25.71
C GLY A 178 -21.75 -1.00 25.17
N GLY A 179 -22.82 -0.64 24.50
CA GLY A 179 -23.07 0.71 23.96
C GLY A 179 -24.44 1.21 24.38
#